data_a7baaf1c52bd14853b883e1e32396bd1
#
_entry.id   a7baaf1c52bd14853b883e1e32396bd1
#
_cell.length_a   1.000
_cell.length_b   1.000
_cell.length_c   1.000
_cell.angle_alpha   90.00
_cell.angle_beta   90.00
_cell.angle_gamma   90.00
#
_symmetry.space_group_name_H-M   'P 1'
#
loop_
_entity.id
_entity.type
_entity.pdbx_description
1 polymer ?
#
loop_
_entity_poly.entity_id
_entity_poly.type
_entity_poly.pdbx_seq_one_letter_code
_entity_poly.pdbx_strand_id
1 'polypeptide(L)'
;LRSRGLGDVYKRQVVIMTDADVDGAHIRTLLLTFFYRYQRELVEKGFIYIACPPLYKVERGKNHKYCYNENQLKNTIEGFGENANYNIQRFKGLGEMMPKQLWDTTMNPQTRMMKRVEIEDALEADRIFNILMGDKVAPRREFIETHSSNLDMATLDI
;
A
#
# COMPACT_ATOMS: atom_id res chain seq x y z
N LEU A 1 20.91 -28.57 -14.83
CA LEU A 1 19.98 -27.45 -14.44
C LEU A 1 19.39 -27.84 -13.08
N ARG A 2 19.97 -27.29 -12.00
CA ARG A 2 19.39 -27.41 -10.67
C ARG A 2 18.03 -26.68 -10.70
N SER A 3 16.95 -27.41 -10.42
CA SER A 3 15.64 -26.81 -10.17
C SER A 3 15.79 -25.81 -9.04
N ARG A 4 15.75 -24.53 -9.38
CA ARG A 4 15.68 -23.46 -8.38
C ARG A 4 14.29 -23.57 -7.76
N GLY A 5 14.23 -24.06 -6.52
CA GLY A 5 12.99 -24.17 -5.78
C GLY A 5 12.25 -22.83 -5.68
N LEU A 6 10.94 -22.86 -5.46
CA LEU A 6 10.09 -21.67 -5.25
C LEU A 6 10.68 -20.67 -4.25
N GLY A 7 11.55 -21.15 -3.31
CA GLY A 7 12.31 -20.34 -2.38
C GLY A 7 13.25 -19.30 -3.01
N ASP A 8 13.71 -19.50 -4.25
CA ASP A 8 14.62 -18.57 -4.91
C ASP A 8 13.90 -17.42 -5.63
N VAL A 9 12.61 -17.54 -5.92
CA VAL A 9 11.84 -16.51 -6.64
C VAL A 9 11.61 -15.29 -5.76
N TYR A 10 11.21 -15.45 -4.49
CA TYR A 10 10.96 -14.33 -3.60
C TYR A 10 12.24 -13.74 -2.96
N LYS A 11 13.37 -14.43 -3.01
CA LYS A 11 14.68 -13.86 -2.64
C LYS A 11 15.18 -12.80 -3.63
N ARG A 12 14.52 -12.65 -4.78
CA ARG A 12 14.85 -11.66 -5.81
C ARG A 12 13.84 -10.51 -5.84
N GLN A 13 12.96 -10.44 -4.85
CA GLN A 13 11.97 -9.38 -4.75
C GLN A 13 12.43 -8.31 -3.77
N VAL A 14 12.27 -7.05 -4.17
CA VAL A 14 12.35 -5.91 -3.27
C VAL A 14 10.91 -5.49 -2.98
N VAL A 15 10.52 -5.54 -1.72
CA VAL A 15 9.16 -5.22 -1.30
C VAL A 15 9.18 -3.92 -0.52
N ILE A 16 8.54 -2.89 -1.07
CA ILE A 16 8.35 -1.60 -0.41
C ILE A 16 7.20 -1.76 0.59
N MET A 17 7.47 -1.49 1.85
CA MET A 17 6.50 -1.55 2.94
C MET A 17 6.45 -0.19 3.63
N THR A 18 5.31 0.47 3.55
CA THR A 18 5.06 1.78 4.17
C THR A 18 3.73 1.75 4.91
N ASP A 19 3.58 2.65 5.86
CA ASP A 19 2.32 2.85 6.57
C ASP A 19 1.20 3.30 5.61
N ALA A 20 -0.04 3.13 6.03
CA ALA A 20 -1.22 3.46 5.22
C ALA A 20 -1.67 4.92 5.39
N ASP A 21 -0.79 5.79 5.83
CA ASP A 21 -1.01 7.22 6.02
C ASP A 21 -0.38 8.07 4.90
N VAL A 22 -0.50 9.40 5.02
CA VAL A 22 0.05 10.36 4.05
C VAL A 22 1.58 10.33 4.02
N ASP A 23 2.23 10.15 5.17
CA ASP A 23 3.69 10.08 5.26
C ASP A 23 4.23 8.80 4.60
N GLY A 24 3.56 7.66 4.84
CA GLY A 24 3.87 6.40 4.17
C GLY A 24 3.69 6.49 2.65
N ALA A 25 2.66 7.19 2.16
CA ALA A 25 2.46 7.44 0.74
C ALA A 25 3.60 8.29 0.15
N HIS A 26 4.06 9.31 0.87
CA HIS A 26 5.19 10.15 0.47
C HIS A 26 6.50 9.34 0.41
N ILE A 27 6.80 8.55 1.45
CA ILE A 27 7.98 7.67 1.49
C ILE A 27 7.94 6.68 0.32
N ARG A 28 6.79 6.09 0.03
CA ARG A 28 6.63 5.18 -1.11
C ARG A 28 6.93 5.87 -2.44
N THR A 29 6.45 7.10 -2.65
CA THR A 29 6.72 7.89 -3.85
C THR A 29 8.22 8.18 -4.00
N LEU A 30 8.91 8.53 -2.92
CA LEU A 30 10.36 8.73 -2.90
C LEU A 30 11.13 7.45 -3.29
N LEU A 31 10.75 6.30 -2.74
CA LEU A 31 11.38 5.02 -3.07
C LEU A 31 11.13 4.61 -4.51
N LEU A 32 9.92 4.80 -5.03
CA LEU A 32 9.62 4.53 -6.45
C LEU A 32 10.44 5.42 -7.37
N THR A 33 10.55 6.71 -7.06
CA THR A 33 11.40 7.66 -7.79
C THR A 33 12.88 7.25 -7.74
N PHE A 34 13.37 6.80 -6.57
CA PHE A 34 14.73 6.29 -6.44
C PHE A 34 14.98 5.09 -7.37
N PHE A 35 14.10 4.08 -7.34
CA PHE A 35 14.24 2.91 -8.20
C PHE A 35 14.14 3.28 -9.68
N TYR A 36 13.24 4.18 -10.05
CA TYR A 36 13.11 4.64 -11.42
C TYR A 36 14.37 5.32 -11.95
N ARG A 37 14.98 6.21 -11.14
CA ARG A 37 16.15 7.00 -11.55
C ARG A 37 17.45 6.22 -11.51
N TYR A 38 17.65 5.38 -10.50
CA TYR A 38 18.95 4.79 -10.20
C TYR A 38 19.00 3.27 -10.38
N GLN A 39 17.87 2.59 -10.39
CA GLN A 39 17.77 1.14 -10.45
C GLN A 39 16.67 0.68 -11.42
N ARG A 40 16.57 1.36 -12.52
CA ARG A 40 15.48 1.17 -13.52
C ARG A 40 15.34 -0.29 -13.97
N GLU A 41 16.44 -1.00 -14.15
CA GLU A 41 16.43 -2.41 -14.52
C GLU A 41 15.67 -3.30 -13.52
N LEU A 42 15.66 -2.97 -12.23
CA LEU A 42 14.90 -3.74 -11.24
C LEU A 42 13.40 -3.57 -11.43
N VAL A 43 12.96 -2.39 -11.84
CA VAL A 43 11.56 -2.11 -12.17
C VAL A 43 11.18 -2.84 -13.45
N GLU A 44 11.94 -2.67 -14.54
CA GLU A 44 11.69 -3.30 -15.83
C GLU A 44 11.70 -4.84 -15.77
N LYS A 45 12.56 -5.42 -14.94
CA LYS A 45 12.60 -6.87 -14.70
C LYS A 45 11.51 -7.36 -13.72
N GLY A 46 10.69 -6.46 -13.17
CA GLY A 46 9.57 -6.79 -12.29
C GLY A 46 10.01 -7.31 -10.91
N PHE A 47 11.11 -6.79 -10.35
CA PHE A 47 11.60 -7.19 -9.02
C PHE A 47 11.09 -6.30 -7.90
N ILE A 48 10.48 -5.16 -8.23
CA ILE A 48 9.96 -4.20 -7.25
C ILE A 48 8.48 -4.45 -7.00
N TYR A 49 8.10 -4.54 -5.73
CA TYR A 49 6.73 -4.76 -5.29
C TYR A 49 6.38 -3.77 -4.17
N ILE A 50 5.09 -3.47 -4.06
CA ILE A 50 4.51 -2.73 -2.94
C ILE A 50 3.68 -3.71 -2.12
N ALA A 51 3.95 -3.79 -0.82
CA ALA A 51 3.12 -4.55 0.10
C ALA A 51 1.76 -3.84 0.28
N CYS A 52 0.70 -4.64 0.30
CA CYS A 52 -0.66 -4.16 0.54
C CYS A 52 -1.18 -4.77 1.84
N PRO A 53 -0.85 -4.19 3.01
CA PRO A 53 -1.41 -4.64 4.28
C PRO A 53 -2.92 -4.35 4.34
N PRO A 54 -3.69 -5.08 5.16
CA PRO A 54 -5.10 -4.77 5.35
C PRO A 54 -5.27 -3.45 6.10
N LEU A 55 -6.34 -2.72 5.79
CA LEU A 55 -6.71 -1.49 6.48
C LEU A 55 -7.59 -1.76 7.71
N TYR A 56 -8.33 -2.86 7.70
CA TYR A 56 -9.25 -3.20 8.79
C TYR A 56 -9.15 -4.66 9.18
N LYS A 57 -9.38 -4.91 10.46
CA LYS A 57 -9.67 -6.23 11.02
C LYS A 57 -11.06 -6.18 11.63
N VAL A 58 -11.94 -7.07 11.21
CA VAL A 58 -13.28 -7.21 11.77
C VAL A 58 -13.31 -8.51 12.58
N GLU A 59 -13.68 -8.40 13.84
CA GLU A 59 -13.76 -9.53 14.77
C GLU A 59 -15.22 -9.80 15.14
N ARG A 60 -15.61 -11.07 15.09
CA ARG A 60 -16.89 -11.55 15.57
C ARG A 60 -16.69 -12.81 16.42
N GLY A 61 -16.77 -12.66 17.71
CA GLY A 61 -16.47 -13.75 18.65
C GLY A 61 -15.01 -14.21 18.51
N LYS A 62 -14.80 -15.48 18.17
CA LYS A 62 -13.46 -16.06 17.96
C LYS A 62 -12.93 -15.92 16.53
N ASN A 63 -13.76 -15.50 15.60
CA ASN A 63 -13.42 -15.37 14.18
C ASN A 63 -13.04 -13.94 13.85
N HIS A 64 -12.07 -13.78 12.95
CA HIS A 64 -11.71 -12.47 12.42
C HIS A 64 -11.55 -12.52 10.90
N LYS A 65 -11.74 -11.38 10.26
CA LYS A 65 -11.55 -11.19 8.82
C LYS A 65 -10.79 -9.89 8.58
N TYR A 66 -9.81 -9.93 7.69
CA TYR A 66 -9.10 -8.75 7.23
C TYR A 66 -9.77 -8.15 6.01
N CYS A 67 -9.87 -6.82 5.97
CA CYS A 67 -10.42 -6.06 4.85
C CYS A 67 -9.39 -5.04 4.36
N TYR A 68 -9.22 -4.98 3.05
CA TYR A 68 -8.17 -4.19 2.39
C TYR A 68 -8.70 -2.86 1.82
N ASN A 69 -10.00 -2.65 1.84
CA ASN A 69 -10.66 -1.41 1.45
C ASN A 69 -12.05 -1.30 2.10
N GLU A 70 -12.64 -0.11 1.99
CA GLU A 70 -13.97 0.22 2.54
C GLU A 70 -15.07 -0.70 1.98
N ASN A 71 -15.05 -1.03 0.70
CA ASN A 71 -16.06 -1.88 0.09
C ASN A 71 -16.04 -3.30 0.69
N GLN A 72 -14.85 -3.86 0.92
CA GLN A 72 -14.72 -5.16 1.60
C GLN A 72 -15.19 -5.10 3.05
N LEU A 73 -14.91 -4.00 3.74
CA LEU A 73 -15.39 -3.76 5.10
C LEU A 73 -16.92 -3.75 5.11
N LYS A 74 -17.53 -2.93 4.28
CA LYS A 74 -18.98 -2.80 4.16
C LYS A 74 -19.65 -4.15 3.86
N ASN A 75 -19.20 -4.86 2.84
CA ASN A 75 -19.73 -6.18 2.48
C ASN A 75 -19.55 -7.20 3.61
N THR A 76 -18.47 -7.10 4.40
CA THR A 76 -18.25 -8.00 5.54
C THR A 76 -19.23 -7.72 6.66
N ILE A 77 -19.51 -6.45 6.96
CA ILE A 77 -20.49 -6.04 7.98
C ILE A 77 -21.91 -6.43 7.57
N GLU A 78 -22.28 -6.12 6.34
CA GLU A 78 -23.60 -6.50 5.78
C GLU A 78 -23.84 -8.01 5.84
N GLY A 79 -22.81 -8.81 5.58
CA GLY A 79 -22.86 -10.27 5.67
C GLY A 79 -23.06 -10.82 7.09
N PHE A 80 -22.89 -10.01 8.12
CA PHE A 80 -23.17 -10.42 9.50
C PHE A 80 -24.66 -10.29 9.89
N GLY A 81 -25.45 -9.53 9.12
CA GLY A 81 -26.86 -9.24 9.37
C GLY A 81 -27.08 -8.15 10.42
N GLU A 82 -28.35 -7.71 10.51
CA GLU A 82 -28.77 -6.70 11.46
C GLU A 82 -28.58 -7.20 12.90
N ASN A 83 -28.12 -6.33 13.79
CA ASN A 83 -27.85 -6.59 15.22
C ASN A 83 -26.69 -7.57 15.53
N ALA A 84 -25.78 -7.82 14.58
CA ALA A 84 -24.60 -8.60 14.86
C ALA A 84 -23.61 -7.83 15.75
N ASN A 85 -23.12 -8.44 16.81
CA ASN A 85 -22.06 -7.86 17.64
C ASN A 85 -20.69 -8.17 16.99
N TYR A 86 -19.95 -7.13 16.59
CA TYR A 86 -18.63 -7.22 16.00
C TYR A 86 -17.77 -6.04 16.46
N ASN A 87 -16.46 -6.21 16.40
CA ASN A 87 -15.48 -5.16 16.64
C ASN A 87 -14.69 -4.88 15.36
N ILE A 88 -14.41 -3.60 15.08
CA ILE A 88 -13.59 -3.16 13.95
C ILE A 88 -12.33 -2.50 14.51
N GLN A 89 -11.18 -3.02 14.12
CA GLN A 89 -9.89 -2.39 14.32
C GLN A 89 -9.41 -1.82 12.98
N ARG A 90 -9.13 -0.52 12.93
CA ARG A 90 -8.48 0.13 11.78
C ARG A 90 -6.98 0.17 12.04
N PHE A 91 -6.19 -0.23 11.04
CA PHE A 91 -4.73 -0.12 11.08
C PHE A 91 -4.31 1.17 10.35
N LYS A 92 -3.64 2.07 11.05
CA LYS A 92 -3.04 3.28 10.47
C LYS A 92 -1.60 3.03 10.04
N GLY A 93 -0.88 2.16 10.75
CA GLY A 93 0.50 1.82 10.45
C GLY A 93 0.84 0.36 10.72
N LEU A 94 1.95 -0.09 10.13
CA LEU A 94 2.45 -1.47 10.28
C LEU A 94 2.84 -1.78 11.74
N GLY A 95 3.25 -0.77 12.50
CA GLY A 95 3.60 -0.89 13.91
C GLY A 95 2.41 -1.22 14.85
N GLU A 96 1.19 -1.03 14.38
CA GLU A 96 -0.03 -1.38 15.13
C GLU A 96 -0.37 -2.87 15.04
N MET A 97 0.27 -3.59 14.11
CA MET A 97 0.03 -5.00 13.89
C MET A 97 0.90 -5.84 14.82
N MET A 98 0.29 -6.83 15.47
CA MET A 98 1.05 -7.87 16.17
C MET A 98 1.95 -8.61 15.17
N PRO A 99 3.14 -9.10 15.56
CA PRO A 99 4.06 -9.79 14.65
C PRO A 99 3.41 -10.92 13.84
N LYS A 100 2.52 -11.69 14.46
CA LYS A 100 1.78 -12.75 13.75
C LYS A 100 0.80 -12.19 12.71
N GLN A 101 0.12 -11.09 13.01
CA GLN A 101 -0.79 -10.44 12.07
C GLN A 101 -0.02 -9.91 10.86
N LEU A 102 1.10 -9.22 11.10
CA LEU A 102 1.97 -8.71 10.04
C LEU A 102 2.50 -9.84 9.17
N TRP A 103 2.93 -10.95 9.78
CA TRP A 103 3.33 -12.14 9.04
C TRP A 103 2.21 -12.65 8.15
N ASP A 104 1.05 -12.98 8.74
CA ASP A 104 -0.06 -13.65 8.05
C ASP A 104 -0.64 -12.80 6.90
N THR A 105 -0.61 -11.46 7.02
CA THR A 105 -1.24 -10.55 6.06
C THR A 105 -0.29 -9.96 5.03
N THR A 106 0.98 -9.80 5.39
CA THR A 106 1.90 -8.96 4.61
C THR A 106 3.21 -9.67 4.25
N MET A 107 3.70 -10.57 5.09
CA MET A 107 5.00 -11.22 4.89
C MET A 107 4.91 -12.63 4.31
N ASN A 108 3.90 -13.40 4.67
CA ASN A 108 3.76 -14.79 4.27
C ASN A 108 3.50 -14.90 2.76
N PRO A 109 4.38 -15.59 1.99
CA PRO A 109 4.24 -15.71 0.55
C PRO A 109 2.93 -16.34 0.06
N GLN A 110 2.25 -17.11 0.92
CA GLN A 110 1.00 -17.80 0.56
C GLN A 110 -0.25 -16.93 0.72
N THR A 111 -0.20 -15.91 1.59
CA THR A 111 -1.38 -15.12 1.99
C THR A 111 -1.24 -13.63 1.77
N ARG A 112 0.00 -13.14 1.60
CA ARG A 112 0.28 -11.71 1.41
C ARG A 112 -0.29 -11.19 0.10
N MET A 113 -0.76 -9.95 0.15
CA MET A 113 -1.11 -9.19 -1.05
C MET A 113 0.02 -8.22 -1.40
N MET A 114 0.42 -8.22 -2.66
CA MET A 114 1.43 -7.31 -3.20
C MET A 114 1.03 -6.83 -4.58
N LYS A 115 1.31 -5.56 -4.87
CA LYS A 115 1.24 -5.00 -6.22
C LYS A 115 2.66 -4.98 -6.80
N ARG A 116 2.87 -5.57 -7.99
CA ARG A 116 4.10 -5.39 -8.74
C ARG A 116 4.13 -3.96 -9.28
N VAL A 117 5.28 -3.32 -9.18
CA VAL A 117 5.50 -1.99 -9.75
C VAL A 117 5.78 -2.14 -11.24
N GLU A 118 4.96 -1.48 -12.05
CA GLU A 118 5.20 -1.36 -13.49
C GLU A 118 6.04 -0.10 -13.76
N ILE A 119 6.63 -0.01 -14.95
CA ILE A 119 7.48 1.14 -15.30
C ILE A 119 6.69 2.44 -15.32
N GLU A 120 5.42 2.37 -15.71
CA GLU A 120 4.48 3.49 -15.75
C GLU A 120 4.18 4.03 -14.35
N ASP A 121 4.02 3.17 -13.35
CA ASP A 121 3.83 3.55 -11.93
C ASP A 121 5.06 4.33 -11.43
N ALA A 122 6.26 3.87 -11.78
CA ALA A 122 7.50 4.52 -11.36
C ALA A 122 7.76 5.83 -12.10
N LEU A 123 7.41 5.91 -13.39
CA LEU A 123 7.46 7.13 -14.19
C LEU A 123 6.51 8.20 -13.64
N GLU A 124 5.28 7.82 -13.31
CA GLU A 124 4.29 8.74 -12.77
C GLU A 124 4.72 9.24 -11.37
N ALA A 125 5.28 8.37 -10.54
CA ALA A 125 5.85 8.77 -9.26
C ALA A 125 6.96 9.81 -9.42
N ASP A 126 7.87 9.64 -10.38
CA ASP A 126 8.92 10.62 -10.69
C ASP A 126 8.35 11.95 -11.18
N ARG A 127 7.32 11.91 -12.03
CA ARG A 127 6.62 13.10 -12.52
C ARG A 127 5.98 13.88 -11.39
N ILE A 128 5.22 13.21 -10.53
CA ILE A 128 4.55 13.82 -9.37
C ILE A 128 5.58 14.38 -8.39
N PHE A 129 6.66 13.64 -8.13
CA PHE A 129 7.73 14.10 -7.28
C PHE A 129 8.35 15.41 -7.80
N ASN A 130 8.65 15.51 -9.11
CA ASN A 130 9.19 16.72 -9.70
C ASN A 130 8.22 17.92 -9.62
N ILE A 131 6.92 17.68 -9.74
CA ILE A 131 5.90 18.73 -9.62
C ILE A 131 5.79 19.22 -8.17
N LEU A 132 5.67 18.30 -7.21
CA LEU A 132 5.37 18.65 -5.82
C LEU A 132 6.60 19.06 -5.02
N MET A 133 7.76 18.47 -5.29
CA MET A 133 9.00 18.65 -4.53
C MET A 133 10.09 19.38 -5.32
N GLY A 134 9.86 19.71 -6.59
CA GLY A 134 10.78 20.47 -7.41
C GLY A 134 10.81 21.96 -7.02
N ASP A 135 11.82 22.69 -7.53
CA ASP A 135 12.05 24.11 -7.19
C ASP A 135 10.98 25.07 -7.78
N LYS A 136 10.24 24.64 -8.79
CA LYS A 136 9.25 25.46 -9.48
C LYS A 136 7.92 25.47 -8.73
N VAL A 137 7.47 26.66 -8.30
CA VAL A 137 6.21 26.83 -7.56
C VAL A 137 4.98 26.71 -8.46
N ALA A 138 5.04 27.23 -9.69
CA ALA A 138 3.88 27.28 -10.58
C ALA A 138 3.27 25.90 -10.90
N PRO A 139 4.02 24.86 -11.30
CA PRO A 139 3.47 23.53 -11.53
C PRO A 139 2.85 22.90 -10.28
N ARG A 140 3.44 23.16 -9.09
CA ARG A 140 2.90 22.69 -7.81
C ARG A 140 1.54 23.31 -7.51
N ARG A 141 1.42 24.63 -7.67
CA ARG A 141 0.16 25.36 -7.46
C ARG A 141 -0.93 24.84 -8.39
N GLU A 142 -0.63 24.75 -9.68
CA GLU A 142 -1.56 24.23 -10.69
C GLU A 142 -2.03 22.81 -10.37
N PHE A 143 -1.11 21.93 -9.95
CA PHE A 143 -1.44 20.58 -9.55
C PHE A 143 -2.40 20.56 -8.35
N ILE A 144 -2.12 21.35 -7.31
CA ILE A 144 -2.96 21.44 -6.11
C ILE A 144 -4.35 22.00 -6.47
N GLU A 145 -4.42 23.09 -7.24
CA GLU A 145 -5.68 23.71 -7.65
C GLU A 145 -6.55 22.74 -8.48
N THR A 146 -5.92 21.98 -9.38
CA THR A 146 -6.62 21.02 -10.25
C THR A 146 -7.17 19.82 -9.46
N HIS A 147 -6.45 19.35 -8.45
CA HIS A 147 -6.80 18.11 -7.72
C HIS A 147 -7.52 18.37 -6.40
N SER A 148 -7.54 19.60 -5.90
CA SER A 148 -8.17 19.95 -4.62
C SER A 148 -9.67 19.66 -4.56
N SER A 149 -10.37 19.76 -5.69
CA SER A 149 -11.80 19.45 -5.78
C SER A 149 -12.14 17.97 -5.54
N ASN A 150 -11.16 17.08 -5.72
CA ASN A 150 -11.31 15.65 -5.52
C ASN A 150 -10.89 15.19 -4.11
N LEU A 151 -10.47 16.14 -3.27
CA LEU A 151 -9.98 15.84 -1.93
C LEU A 151 -11.17 15.64 -0.99
N ASP A 152 -11.31 14.45 -0.44
CA ASP A 152 -12.23 14.21 0.67
C ASP A 152 -11.61 14.75 1.96
N MET A 153 -12.17 15.84 2.47
CA MET A 153 -11.70 16.49 3.72
C MET A 153 -11.73 15.55 4.93
N ALA A 154 -12.58 14.50 4.90
CA ALA A 154 -12.64 13.51 5.96
C ALA A 154 -11.42 12.56 5.99
N THR A 155 -10.64 12.54 4.91
CA THR A 155 -9.41 11.71 4.82
C THR A 155 -8.15 12.45 5.25
N LEU A 156 -8.24 13.76 5.47
CA LEU A 156 -7.13 14.55 5.99
C LEU A 156 -7.02 14.30 7.50
N ASP A 157 -5.89 13.77 7.93
CA ASP A 157 -5.49 13.77 9.35
C ASP A 157 -5.09 15.21 9.72
N ILE A 158 -6.07 16.02 10.14
CA ILE A 158 -5.87 17.35 10.71
C ILE A 158 -6.00 17.23 12.22
#